data_f099f0052f6353854c500ca0fae4d31f
#
_entry.id   f099f0052f6353854c500ca0fae4d31f
#
_cell.length_a   1.000
_cell.length_b   1.000
_cell.length_c   1.000
_cell.angle_alpha   90.00
_cell.angle_beta   90.00
_cell.angle_gamma   90.00
#
_symmetry.space_group_name_H-M   'P 1'
#
loop_
_entity.id
_entity.type
_entity.pdbx_description
1 polymer ?
#
loop_
_entity_poly.entity_id
_entity_poly.type
_entity_poly.pdbx_seq_one_letter_code
_entity_poly.pdbx_strand_id
1 'polypeptide(L)'
;MVHFVGAGPGAPDLITQRGAALLQMADCIIYAGSLVNPALLGLAKADCTIYNSAEMTLEQVLAVMRKNEAAHKTTVRLHTGDPCLYGAIREQMDALDADGIPYEDTPGVSSFCGAAAALNAEYTLPGVSQTVIITRMEGRTPVPEGERLASLAAHGATMVIFLSIGLVDKVQTALLQGAYTEATPAAVVYKATWPEQKAVHCTVGTLAASTRAAGITKTALIVVGDFLAAKYDRSKLYDPTFTTEYRKGAPQ
;
A
#
# COMPACT_ATOMS: atom_id res chain seq x y z
N MET A 1 4.83 23.67 -11.07
CA MET A 1 3.83 22.62 -11.02
C MET A 1 4.26 21.54 -10.03
N VAL A 2 3.32 20.97 -9.26
CA VAL A 2 3.58 19.92 -8.27
C VAL A 2 3.07 18.57 -8.81
N HIS A 3 3.90 17.52 -8.75
CA HIS A 3 3.51 16.15 -9.12
C HIS A 3 3.56 15.27 -7.86
N PHE A 4 2.41 14.75 -7.43
CA PHE A 4 2.35 13.66 -6.47
C PHE A 4 2.69 12.36 -7.20
N VAL A 5 3.63 11.58 -6.71
CA VAL A 5 4.14 10.40 -7.42
C VAL A 5 4.23 9.22 -6.47
N GLY A 6 3.66 8.09 -6.87
CA GLY A 6 3.83 6.82 -6.18
C GLY A 6 5.18 6.19 -6.48
N ALA A 7 5.96 5.92 -5.43
CA ALA A 7 7.30 5.32 -5.51
C ALA A 7 7.27 3.80 -5.73
N GLY A 8 6.09 3.19 -5.70
CA GLY A 8 5.99 1.73 -5.68
C GLY A 8 6.25 1.11 -4.29
N PRO A 9 6.19 -0.23 -4.19
CA PRO A 9 6.20 -0.95 -2.91
C PRO A 9 7.59 -1.06 -2.27
N GLY A 10 8.67 -0.81 -3.04
CA GLY A 10 10.02 -0.90 -2.50
C GLY A 10 11.12 -1.09 -3.54
N ALA A 11 10.99 -2.07 -4.44
CA ALA A 11 11.95 -2.26 -5.52
C ALA A 11 11.93 -1.06 -6.49
N PRO A 12 13.08 -0.47 -6.85
CA PRO A 12 13.13 0.73 -7.67
C PRO A 12 12.54 0.55 -9.08
N ASP A 13 12.59 -0.64 -9.63
CA ASP A 13 12.04 -0.99 -10.95
C ASP A 13 10.50 -1.16 -10.96
N LEU A 14 9.87 -1.12 -9.78
CA LEU A 14 8.41 -1.12 -9.64
C LEU A 14 7.81 0.29 -9.57
N ILE A 15 8.60 1.33 -9.74
CA ILE A 15 8.07 2.66 -10.05
C ILE A 15 7.45 2.66 -11.45
N THR A 16 6.39 3.41 -11.65
CA THR A 16 5.84 3.55 -13.00
C THR A 16 6.80 4.32 -13.91
N GLN A 17 6.78 4.04 -15.22
CA GLN A 17 7.59 4.77 -16.19
C GLN A 17 7.37 6.29 -16.12
N ARG A 18 6.10 6.72 -15.91
CA ARG A 18 5.77 8.14 -15.73
C ARG A 18 6.41 8.69 -14.46
N GLY A 19 6.31 7.97 -13.34
CA GLY A 19 6.94 8.38 -12.08
C GLY A 19 8.46 8.52 -12.21
N ALA A 20 9.13 7.57 -12.86
CA ALA A 20 10.57 7.64 -13.11
C ALA A 20 10.95 8.86 -13.98
N ALA A 21 10.19 9.12 -15.07
CA ALA A 21 10.42 10.27 -15.93
C ALA A 21 10.24 11.60 -15.17
N LEU A 22 9.24 11.68 -14.29
CA LEU A 22 9.04 12.87 -13.44
C LEU A 22 10.19 13.09 -12.45
N LEU A 23 10.73 12.02 -11.85
CA LEU A 23 11.93 12.14 -10.98
C LEU A 23 13.14 12.67 -11.75
N GLN A 24 13.35 12.18 -12.99
CA GLN A 24 14.46 12.63 -13.85
C GLN A 24 14.36 14.09 -14.27
N MET A 25 13.15 14.64 -14.37
CA MET A 25 12.93 16.04 -14.74
C MET A 25 12.81 16.99 -13.54
N ALA A 26 12.66 16.46 -12.33
CA ALA A 26 12.39 17.23 -11.13
C ALA A 26 13.52 18.23 -10.81
N ASP A 27 13.15 19.48 -10.49
CA ASP A 27 14.04 20.47 -9.88
C ASP A 27 14.08 20.31 -8.36
N CYS A 28 13.01 19.75 -7.81
CA CYS A 28 12.87 19.48 -6.38
C CYS A 28 12.13 18.18 -6.15
N ILE A 29 12.64 17.35 -5.25
CA ILE A 29 11.96 16.13 -4.78
C ILE A 29 11.75 16.26 -3.27
N ILE A 30 10.51 16.05 -2.83
CA ILE A 30 10.15 15.94 -1.41
C ILE A 30 9.66 14.51 -1.19
N TYR A 31 10.46 13.65 -0.55
CA TYR A 31 10.13 12.22 -0.39
C TYR A 31 9.66 11.86 1.02
N ALA A 32 8.87 10.80 1.16
CA ALA A 32 8.22 10.38 2.40
C ALA A 32 9.14 9.53 3.30
N GLY A 33 10.35 9.99 3.55
CA GLY A 33 11.28 9.41 4.53
C GLY A 33 11.64 7.95 4.26
N SER A 34 11.80 7.18 5.33
CA SER A 34 12.29 5.78 5.30
C SER A 34 11.36 4.78 4.62
N LEU A 35 10.18 5.20 4.20
CA LEU A 35 9.23 4.36 3.47
C LEU A 35 9.47 4.36 1.96
N VAL A 36 10.25 5.30 1.45
CA VAL A 36 10.66 5.38 0.03
C VAL A 36 12.06 4.81 -0.10
N ASN A 37 12.27 3.95 -1.10
CA ASN A 37 13.61 3.39 -1.36
C ASN A 37 14.56 4.50 -1.83
N PRO A 38 15.67 4.77 -1.10
CA PRO A 38 16.61 5.82 -1.46
C PRO A 38 17.24 5.66 -2.87
N ALA A 39 17.29 4.46 -3.40
CA ALA A 39 17.81 4.21 -4.75
C ALA A 39 17.02 4.97 -5.84
N LEU A 40 15.73 5.27 -5.60
CA LEU A 40 14.92 6.09 -6.50
C LEU A 40 15.42 7.54 -6.60
N LEU A 41 16.03 8.07 -5.55
CA LEU A 41 16.58 9.41 -5.55
C LEU A 41 17.79 9.54 -6.50
N GLY A 42 18.42 8.42 -6.85
CA GLY A 42 19.47 8.34 -7.86
C GLY A 42 18.99 8.61 -9.29
N LEU A 43 17.67 8.61 -9.54
CA LEU A 43 17.09 9.02 -10.83
C LEU A 43 17.08 10.55 -11.01
N ALA A 44 17.20 11.31 -9.94
CA ALA A 44 17.16 12.75 -9.98
C ALA A 44 18.37 13.32 -10.73
N LYS A 45 18.17 14.46 -11.42
CA LYS A 45 19.27 15.20 -12.03
C LYS A 45 20.21 15.79 -10.96
N ALA A 46 21.45 16.07 -11.33
CA ALA A 46 22.52 16.44 -10.40
C ALA A 46 22.25 17.75 -9.61
N ASP A 47 21.47 18.66 -10.15
CA ASP A 47 21.10 19.94 -9.54
C ASP A 47 19.73 19.90 -8.83
N CYS A 48 19.09 18.72 -8.73
CA CYS A 48 17.82 18.54 -8.04
C CYS A 48 17.99 18.74 -6.52
N THR A 49 17.14 19.56 -5.93
CA THR A 49 17.10 19.72 -4.47
C THR A 49 16.22 18.65 -3.85
N ILE A 50 16.72 17.92 -2.86
CA ILE A 50 16.00 16.79 -2.24
C ILE A 50 15.70 17.08 -0.78
N TYR A 51 14.44 16.94 -0.37
CA TYR A 51 13.95 17.09 1.01
C TYR A 51 13.36 15.80 1.54
N ASN A 52 13.66 15.50 2.81
CA ASN A 52 13.04 14.40 3.56
C ASN A 52 11.86 14.94 4.37
N SER A 53 10.62 14.64 3.97
CA SER A 53 9.44 15.14 4.68
C SER A 53 9.18 14.48 6.03
N ALA A 54 9.88 13.42 6.40
CA ALA A 54 9.81 12.89 7.75
C ALA A 54 10.34 13.87 8.83
N GLU A 55 11.11 14.87 8.41
CA GLU A 55 11.69 15.92 9.25
C GLU A 55 10.98 17.27 9.09
N MET A 56 9.85 17.31 8.37
CA MET A 56 9.14 18.53 8.00
C MET A 56 7.71 18.52 8.51
N THR A 57 7.19 19.71 8.82
CA THR A 57 5.75 19.92 9.01
C THR A 57 5.05 20.13 7.66
N LEU A 58 3.70 20.10 7.66
CA LEU A 58 2.90 20.40 6.46
C LEU A 58 3.24 21.78 5.88
N GLU A 59 3.34 22.79 6.76
CA GLU A 59 3.64 24.18 6.37
C GLU A 59 5.01 24.29 5.73
N GLN A 60 6.00 23.54 6.22
CA GLN A 60 7.35 23.51 5.63
C GLN A 60 7.35 22.85 4.25
N VAL A 61 6.61 21.75 4.08
CA VAL A 61 6.43 21.08 2.78
C VAL A 61 5.78 22.05 1.78
N LEU A 62 4.67 22.68 2.18
CA LEU A 62 3.96 23.67 1.35
C LEU A 62 4.82 24.89 1.02
N ALA A 63 5.62 25.39 1.97
CA ALA A 63 6.54 26.49 1.72
C ALA A 63 7.57 26.16 0.63
N VAL A 64 8.09 24.92 0.60
CA VAL A 64 8.99 24.47 -0.47
C VAL A 64 8.26 24.42 -1.81
N MET A 65 7.03 23.87 -1.86
CA MET A 65 6.22 23.80 -3.08
C MET A 65 5.93 25.19 -3.64
N ARG A 66 5.48 26.14 -2.78
CA ARG A 66 5.21 27.54 -3.14
C ARG A 66 6.45 28.25 -3.69
N LYS A 67 7.59 28.08 -3.02
CA LYS A 67 8.86 28.66 -3.45
C LYS A 67 9.29 28.17 -4.83
N ASN A 68 9.15 26.87 -5.08
CA ASN A 68 9.49 26.28 -6.37
C ASN A 68 8.54 26.71 -7.47
N GLU A 69 7.24 26.76 -7.19
CA GLU A 69 6.25 27.25 -8.16
C GLU A 69 6.52 28.70 -8.57
N ALA A 70 6.79 29.59 -7.61
CA ALA A 70 7.16 30.98 -7.88
C ALA A 70 8.44 31.10 -8.73
N ALA A 71 9.33 30.11 -8.68
CA ALA A 71 10.53 30.02 -9.50
C ALA A 71 10.34 29.24 -10.81
N HIS A 72 9.10 28.86 -11.16
CA HIS A 72 8.75 28.03 -12.33
C HIS A 72 9.48 26.69 -12.36
N LYS A 73 9.73 26.10 -11.20
CA LYS A 73 10.40 24.81 -11.01
C LYS A 73 9.40 23.68 -10.84
N THR A 74 9.76 22.49 -11.34
CA THR A 74 8.99 21.26 -11.18
C THR A 74 9.30 20.63 -9.83
N THR A 75 8.25 20.42 -9.01
CA THR A 75 8.36 19.73 -7.72
C THR A 75 7.70 18.36 -7.79
N VAL A 76 8.44 17.32 -7.39
CA VAL A 76 7.88 15.96 -7.19
C VAL A 76 7.70 15.69 -5.71
N ARG A 77 6.48 15.37 -5.30
CA ARG A 77 6.13 14.87 -3.98
C ARG A 77 6.05 13.34 -4.04
N LEU A 78 7.13 12.67 -3.62
CA LEU A 78 7.30 11.22 -3.76
C LEU A 78 6.80 10.48 -2.52
N HIS A 79 5.76 9.64 -2.69
CA HIS A 79 5.12 8.83 -1.66
C HIS A 79 5.42 7.35 -1.83
N THR A 80 5.47 6.60 -0.73
CA THR A 80 5.57 5.14 -0.78
C THR A 80 4.31 4.53 -1.40
N GLY A 81 4.46 3.43 -2.12
CA GLY A 81 3.35 2.73 -2.74
C GLY A 81 2.59 3.60 -3.73
N ASP A 82 1.34 3.86 -3.42
CA ASP A 82 0.44 4.77 -4.14
C ASP A 82 -0.02 5.88 -3.19
N PRO A 83 0.01 7.16 -3.61
CA PRO A 83 -0.41 8.29 -2.77
C PRO A 83 -1.86 8.22 -2.28
N CYS A 84 -2.75 7.56 -3.03
CA CYS A 84 -4.18 7.47 -2.71
C CYS A 84 -4.48 6.67 -1.43
N LEU A 85 -3.54 5.83 -0.96
CA LEU A 85 -3.69 5.02 0.24
C LEU A 85 -2.80 5.52 1.38
N TYR A 86 -3.41 6.18 2.36
CA TYR A 86 -2.72 6.72 3.56
C TYR A 86 -1.59 7.70 3.26
N GLY A 87 -1.62 8.35 2.08
CA GLY A 87 -0.58 9.28 1.63
C GLY A 87 -0.63 10.65 2.29
N ALA A 88 -1.71 11.02 3.00
CA ALA A 88 -1.92 12.36 3.57
C ALA A 88 -1.69 13.48 2.53
N ILE A 89 -2.22 13.26 1.30
CA ILE A 89 -2.03 14.21 0.19
C ILE A 89 -3.19 15.20 0.08
N ARG A 90 -4.39 14.87 0.60
CA ARG A 90 -5.57 15.72 0.43
C ARG A 90 -5.37 17.10 1.03
N GLU A 91 -4.84 17.19 2.24
CA GLU A 91 -4.55 18.47 2.91
C GLU A 91 -3.49 19.30 2.16
N GLN A 92 -2.55 18.64 1.45
CA GLN A 92 -1.58 19.33 0.59
C GLN A 92 -2.28 19.86 -0.68
N MET A 93 -3.13 19.05 -1.31
CA MET A 93 -3.91 19.46 -2.49
C MET A 93 -4.85 20.63 -2.18
N ASP A 94 -5.57 20.59 -1.05
CA ASP A 94 -6.46 21.69 -0.60
C ASP A 94 -5.70 23.01 -0.44
N ALA A 95 -4.48 22.97 0.10
CA ALA A 95 -3.63 24.14 0.23
C ALA A 95 -3.12 24.65 -1.14
N LEU A 96 -2.76 23.75 -2.05
CA LEU A 96 -2.35 24.11 -3.41
C LEU A 96 -3.52 24.71 -4.22
N ASP A 97 -4.73 24.17 -4.06
CA ASP A 97 -5.96 24.71 -4.66
C ASP A 97 -6.21 26.15 -4.18
N ALA A 98 -6.07 26.40 -2.88
CA ALA A 98 -6.23 27.73 -2.29
C ALA A 98 -5.19 28.73 -2.80
N ASP A 99 -3.98 28.26 -3.12
CA ASP A 99 -2.90 29.07 -3.67
C ASP A 99 -2.95 29.20 -5.22
N GLY A 100 -3.87 28.51 -5.90
CA GLY A 100 -3.92 28.43 -7.36
C GLY A 100 -2.73 27.73 -8.00
N ILE A 101 -2.06 26.85 -7.28
CA ILE A 101 -0.90 26.08 -7.75
C ILE A 101 -1.37 24.80 -8.43
N PRO A 102 -1.04 24.57 -9.71
CA PRO A 102 -1.43 23.37 -10.41
C PRO A 102 -0.67 22.13 -9.90
N TYR A 103 -1.38 21.01 -9.81
CA TYR A 103 -0.79 19.73 -9.44
C TYR A 103 -1.41 18.58 -10.22
N GLU A 104 -0.70 17.46 -10.28
CA GLU A 104 -1.15 16.19 -10.86
C GLU A 104 -0.76 15.04 -9.94
N ASP A 105 -1.57 13.96 -9.98
CA ASP A 105 -1.25 12.71 -9.29
C ASP A 105 -0.86 11.64 -10.30
N THR A 106 0.25 10.95 -10.02
CA THR A 106 0.75 9.80 -10.79
C THR A 106 0.67 8.56 -9.90
N PRO A 107 -0.22 7.61 -10.21
CA PRO A 107 -0.38 6.42 -9.39
C PRO A 107 0.89 5.58 -9.33
N GLY A 108 1.04 4.84 -8.24
CA GLY A 108 2.11 3.88 -8.01
C GLY A 108 1.59 2.47 -7.75
N VAL A 109 2.48 1.50 -7.74
CA VAL A 109 2.15 0.14 -7.28
C VAL A 109 2.08 0.15 -5.76
N SER A 110 0.88 -0.01 -5.21
CA SER A 110 0.69 -0.02 -3.76
C SER A 110 1.36 -1.21 -3.09
N SER A 111 1.77 -1.05 -1.84
CA SER A 111 2.43 -2.10 -1.07
C SER A 111 1.54 -3.35 -0.86
N PHE A 112 0.21 -3.24 -0.93
CA PHE A 112 -0.63 -4.44 -0.86
C PHE A 112 -0.48 -5.33 -2.11
N CYS A 113 -0.26 -4.75 -3.28
CA CYS A 113 0.08 -5.51 -4.49
C CYS A 113 1.47 -6.18 -4.33
N GLY A 114 2.43 -5.45 -3.75
CA GLY A 114 3.73 -6.01 -3.43
C GLY A 114 3.67 -7.16 -2.42
N ALA A 115 2.77 -7.08 -1.44
CA ALA A 115 2.55 -8.16 -0.47
C ALA A 115 1.95 -9.41 -1.13
N ALA A 116 0.98 -9.25 -2.03
CA ALA A 116 0.44 -10.37 -2.81
C ALA A 116 1.52 -11.06 -3.66
N ALA A 117 2.35 -10.26 -4.34
CA ALA A 117 3.46 -10.77 -5.14
C ALA A 117 4.49 -11.54 -4.27
N ALA A 118 4.83 -11.01 -3.09
CA ALA A 118 5.73 -11.67 -2.15
C ALA A 118 5.22 -13.02 -1.62
N LEU A 119 3.89 -13.20 -1.63
CA LEU A 119 3.22 -14.43 -1.21
C LEU A 119 2.85 -15.34 -2.38
N ASN A 120 3.07 -14.92 -3.63
CA ASN A 120 2.56 -15.57 -4.85
C ASN A 120 1.06 -15.87 -4.75
N ALA A 121 0.28 -14.90 -4.24
CA ALA A 121 -1.13 -15.06 -3.93
C ALA A 121 -2.00 -14.11 -4.73
N GLU A 122 -3.23 -14.55 -5.02
CA GLU A 122 -4.31 -13.73 -5.53
C GLU A 122 -5.34 -13.52 -4.42
N TYR A 123 -5.69 -12.29 -4.13
CA TYR A 123 -6.62 -11.93 -3.05
C TYR A 123 -8.07 -12.35 -3.31
N THR A 124 -8.45 -12.51 -4.58
CA THR A 124 -9.84 -12.69 -5.02
C THR A 124 -10.02 -14.05 -5.69
N LEU A 125 -10.11 -15.11 -4.90
CA LEU A 125 -10.27 -16.47 -5.40
C LEU A 125 -11.77 -16.85 -5.51
N PRO A 126 -12.21 -17.44 -6.65
CA PRO A 126 -13.57 -17.95 -6.80
C PRO A 126 -13.92 -18.97 -5.71
N GLY A 127 -15.11 -18.83 -5.12
CA GLY A 127 -15.58 -19.71 -4.04
C GLY A 127 -14.96 -19.44 -2.66
N VAL A 128 -13.98 -18.53 -2.56
CA VAL A 128 -13.28 -18.20 -1.31
C VAL A 128 -13.57 -16.76 -0.87
N SER A 129 -13.11 -15.79 -1.63
CA SER A 129 -13.38 -14.38 -1.37
C SER A 129 -13.31 -13.60 -2.68
N GLN A 130 -14.26 -12.68 -2.89
CA GLN A 130 -14.29 -11.75 -4.03
C GLN A 130 -14.15 -10.29 -3.57
N THR A 131 -13.91 -10.09 -2.27
CA THR A 131 -13.80 -8.78 -1.64
C THR A 131 -12.45 -8.65 -0.93
N VAL A 132 -11.81 -7.52 -1.12
CA VAL A 132 -10.58 -7.17 -0.39
C VAL A 132 -10.86 -5.92 0.45
N ILE A 133 -10.75 -6.06 1.76
CA ILE A 133 -10.88 -4.93 2.70
C ILE A 133 -9.47 -4.42 3.00
N ILE A 134 -9.18 -3.21 2.54
CA ILE A 134 -7.95 -2.49 2.88
C ILE A 134 -8.27 -1.55 4.04
N THR A 135 -7.60 -1.74 5.17
CA THR A 135 -7.86 -0.98 6.39
C THR A 135 -6.62 -0.83 7.26
N ARG A 136 -6.78 -0.21 8.41
CA ARG A 136 -5.79 -0.13 9.48
C ARG A 136 -6.43 -0.30 10.85
N MET A 137 -5.65 -0.71 11.83
CA MET A 137 -6.07 -0.66 13.23
C MET A 137 -6.08 0.79 13.72
N GLU A 138 -7.06 1.14 14.54
CA GLU A 138 -7.02 2.38 15.30
C GLU A 138 -5.83 2.40 16.28
N GLY A 139 -5.15 3.53 16.33
CA GLY A 139 -3.97 3.70 17.17
C GLY A 139 -3.95 5.11 17.76
N ARG A 140 -2.89 5.87 17.49
CA ARG A 140 -2.79 7.28 17.89
C ARG A 140 -3.84 8.16 17.19
N THR A 141 -4.25 7.75 15.98
CA THR A 141 -5.33 8.40 15.23
C THR A 141 -6.54 7.49 15.21
N PRO A 142 -7.77 8.03 15.42
CA PRO A 142 -8.99 7.25 15.41
C PRO A 142 -9.33 6.74 14.01
N VAL A 143 -10.26 5.78 13.94
CA VAL A 143 -11.02 5.41 12.75
C VAL A 143 -12.49 5.68 13.02
N PRO A 144 -13.33 5.90 11.99
CA PRO A 144 -14.78 5.95 12.16
C PRO A 144 -15.30 4.70 12.88
N GLU A 145 -16.36 4.84 13.68
CA GLU A 145 -16.88 3.74 14.51
C GLU A 145 -17.25 2.50 13.69
N GLY A 146 -17.89 2.68 12.53
CA GLY A 146 -18.25 1.59 11.61
C GLY A 146 -17.05 0.93 10.91
N GLU A 147 -15.87 1.56 10.98
CA GLU A 147 -14.64 1.06 10.35
C GLU A 147 -13.66 0.44 11.36
N ARG A 148 -14.10 0.19 12.60
CA ARG A 148 -13.30 -0.55 13.57
C ARG A 148 -12.94 -1.92 13.03
N LEU A 149 -11.70 -2.35 13.28
CA LEU A 149 -11.18 -3.59 12.70
C LEU A 149 -12.07 -4.82 13.02
N ALA A 150 -12.63 -4.91 14.23
CA ALA A 150 -13.55 -5.99 14.60
C ALA A 150 -14.85 -5.96 13.78
N SER A 151 -15.39 -4.78 13.47
CA SER A 151 -16.59 -4.62 12.62
C SER A 151 -16.30 -5.06 11.19
N LEU A 152 -15.18 -4.66 10.63
CA LEU A 152 -14.76 -5.06 9.28
C LEU A 152 -14.42 -6.55 9.22
N ALA A 153 -13.84 -7.11 10.27
CA ALA A 153 -13.53 -8.53 10.39
C ALA A 153 -14.79 -9.43 10.40
N ALA A 154 -15.96 -8.89 10.76
CA ALA A 154 -17.22 -9.65 10.71
C ALA A 154 -17.62 -10.08 9.29
N HIS A 155 -17.07 -9.46 8.24
CA HIS A 155 -17.33 -9.84 6.86
C HIS A 155 -16.62 -11.14 6.42
N GLY A 156 -15.58 -11.59 7.10
CA GLY A 156 -14.81 -12.79 6.74
C GLY A 156 -14.14 -12.73 5.36
N ALA A 157 -14.01 -11.52 4.80
CA ALA A 157 -13.40 -11.29 3.49
C ALA A 157 -11.88 -11.35 3.55
N THR A 158 -11.19 -11.30 2.41
CA THR A 158 -9.74 -11.04 2.39
C THR A 158 -9.45 -9.67 3.00
N MET A 159 -8.54 -9.57 3.97
CA MET A 159 -8.14 -8.31 4.57
C MET A 159 -6.67 -8.02 4.39
N VAL A 160 -6.35 -6.74 4.10
CA VAL A 160 -4.99 -6.19 4.09
C VAL A 160 -4.92 -5.04 5.07
N ILE A 161 -4.14 -5.20 6.14
CA ILE A 161 -4.11 -4.28 7.27
C ILE A 161 -2.79 -3.51 7.26
N PHE A 162 -2.90 -2.20 7.00
CA PHE A 162 -1.81 -1.25 6.93
C PHE A 162 -1.47 -0.67 8.31
N LEU A 163 -0.27 -0.11 8.47
CA LEU A 163 0.14 0.74 9.60
C LEU A 163 -0.10 0.14 11.00
N SER A 164 -0.29 -1.17 11.11
CA SER A 164 -0.82 -1.81 12.31
C SER A 164 0.11 -2.83 12.96
N ILE A 165 1.29 -3.07 12.38
CA ILE A 165 2.21 -4.10 12.88
C ILE A 165 2.67 -3.85 14.31
N GLY A 166 2.84 -2.60 14.72
CA GLY A 166 3.15 -2.22 16.09
C GLY A 166 2.00 -2.46 17.10
N LEU A 167 0.81 -2.81 16.59
CA LEU A 167 -0.40 -3.08 17.37
C LEU A 167 -0.88 -4.52 17.15
N VAL A 168 0.01 -5.42 16.76
CA VAL A 168 -0.34 -6.77 16.28
C VAL A 168 -1.17 -7.59 17.27
N ASP A 169 -0.98 -7.42 18.59
CA ASP A 169 -1.79 -8.08 19.62
C ASP A 169 -3.25 -7.60 19.57
N LYS A 170 -3.46 -6.29 19.42
CA LYS A 170 -4.80 -5.71 19.26
C LYS A 170 -5.44 -6.13 17.94
N VAL A 171 -4.64 -6.20 16.87
CA VAL A 171 -5.10 -6.70 15.56
C VAL A 171 -5.58 -8.14 15.69
N GLN A 172 -4.79 -9.03 16.28
CA GLN A 172 -5.18 -10.43 16.50
C GLN A 172 -6.50 -10.53 17.28
N THR A 173 -6.62 -9.80 18.39
CA THR A 173 -7.84 -9.79 19.21
C THR A 173 -9.05 -9.31 18.40
N ALA A 174 -8.91 -8.21 17.64
CA ALA A 174 -10.01 -7.67 16.84
C ALA A 174 -10.45 -8.61 15.71
N LEU A 175 -9.53 -9.32 15.08
CA LEU A 175 -9.83 -10.32 14.07
C LEU A 175 -10.64 -11.48 14.65
N LEU A 176 -10.27 -11.98 15.84
CA LEU A 176 -10.96 -13.05 16.54
C LEU A 176 -12.35 -12.65 17.08
N GLN A 177 -12.62 -11.36 17.22
CA GLN A 177 -13.95 -10.84 17.53
C GLN A 177 -14.89 -10.80 16.32
N GLY A 178 -14.35 -10.94 15.11
CA GLY A 178 -15.10 -10.99 13.87
C GLY A 178 -15.41 -12.42 13.41
N ALA A 179 -15.35 -12.66 12.11
CA ALA A 179 -15.63 -13.97 11.50
C ALA A 179 -14.39 -14.89 11.42
N TYR A 180 -13.21 -14.41 11.75
CA TYR A 180 -11.99 -15.24 11.69
C TYR A 180 -11.81 -16.07 12.95
N THR A 181 -11.21 -17.26 12.77
CA THR A 181 -10.87 -18.18 13.83
C THR A 181 -9.37 -18.19 14.09
N GLU A 182 -8.94 -18.83 15.17
CA GLU A 182 -7.51 -19.05 15.41
C GLU A 182 -6.81 -19.80 14.28
N ALA A 183 -7.52 -20.67 13.57
CA ALA A 183 -7.01 -21.44 12.43
C ALA A 183 -7.00 -20.67 11.10
N THR A 184 -7.68 -19.51 11.01
CA THR A 184 -7.74 -18.72 9.77
C THR A 184 -6.33 -18.33 9.33
N PRO A 185 -5.95 -18.59 8.05
CA PRO A 185 -4.64 -18.25 7.53
C PRO A 185 -4.36 -16.75 7.57
N ALA A 186 -3.13 -16.41 7.91
CA ALA A 186 -2.62 -15.05 7.90
C ALA A 186 -1.15 -15.02 7.47
N ALA A 187 -0.68 -13.87 7.02
CA ALA A 187 0.73 -13.66 6.78
C ALA A 187 1.14 -12.23 7.14
N VAL A 188 2.40 -12.07 7.53
CA VAL A 188 3.04 -10.77 7.72
C VAL A 188 4.09 -10.59 6.65
N VAL A 189 3.97 -9.55 5.84
CA VAL A 189 4.94 -9.24 4.78
C VAL A 189 5.70 -7.98 5.17
N TYR A 190 6.95 -8.17 5.55
CA TYR A 190 7.88 -7.10 5.89
C TYR A 190 8.61 -6.64 4.65
N LYS A 191 8.65 -5.33 4.42
CA LYS A 191 9.38 -4.71 3.32
C LYS A 191 9.16 -5.43 1.98
N ALA A 192 7.89 -5.60 1.58
CA ALA A 192 7.55 -6.23 0.29
C ALA A 192 8.35 -5.62 -0.86
N THR A 193 8.97 -6.47 -1.68
CA THR A 193 9.83 -6.13 -2.84
C THR A 193 11.20 -5.50 -2.54
N TRP A 194 11.51 -5.20 -1.28
CA TRP A 194 12.84 -4.74 -0.89
C TRP A 194 13.83 -5.92 -0.81
N PRO A 195 15.16 -5.66 -0.85
CA PRO A 195 16.15 -6.73 -0.66
C PRO A 195 16.00 -7.51 0.65
N GLU A 196 15.51 -6.84 1.71
CA GLU A 196 15.31 -7.44 3.04
C GLU A 196 13.90 -8.01 3.24
N GLN A 197 13.14 -8.22 2.16
CA GLN A 197 11.80 -8.77 2.23
C GLN A 197 11.74 -10.05 3.05
N LYS A 198 10.72 -10.14 3.92
CA LYS A 198 10.37 -11.37 4.62
C LYS A 198 8.87 -11.60 4.53
N ALA A 199 8.46 -12.83 4.23
CA ALA A 199 7.07 -13.29 4.33
C ALA A 199 6.98 -14.32 5.45
N VAL A 200 6.14 -14.07 6.45
CA VAL A 200 5.92 -14.93 7.60
C VAL A 200 4.49 -15.47 7.54
N HIS A 201 4.34 -16.72 7.11
CA HIS A 201 3.06 -17.41 7.13
C HIS A 201 2.73 -17.86 8.55
N CYS A 202 1.48 -17.62 8.96
CA CYS A 202 0.96 -17.95 10.29
C CYS A 202 -0.55 -18.17 10.22
N THR A 203 -1.19 -18.26 11.35
CA THR A 203 -2.65 -18.17 11.49
C THR A 203 -3.01 -16.95 12.33
N VAL A 204 -4.28 -16.56 12.35
CA VAL A 204 -4.75 -15.47 13.22
C VAL A 204 -4.39 -15.75 14.67
N GLY A 205 -4.55 -17.01 15.14
CA GLY A 205 -4.20 -17.39 16.52
C GLY A 205 -2.72 -17.27 16.85
N THR A 206 -1.82 -17.35 15.87
CA THR A 206 -0.37 -17.25 16.07
C THR A 206 0.25 -15.95 15.57
N LEU A 207 -0.57 -15.03 15.02
CA LEU A 207 -0.13 -13.82 14.33
C LEU A 207 0.86 -12.98 15.16
N ALA A 208 0.50 -12.64 16.40
CA ALA A 208 1.33 -11.82 17.27
C ALA A 208 2.64 -12.53 17.66
N ALA A 209 2.57 -13.80 18.01
CA ALA A 209 3.74 -14.60 18.37
C ALA A 209 4.71 -14.75 17.19
N SER A 210 4.20 -15.06 16.00
CA SER A 210 5.00 -15.23 14.78
C SER A 210 5.66 -13.91 14.37
N THR A 211 4.93 -12.79 14.47
CA THR A 211 5.47 -11.44 14.20
C THR A 211 6.65 -11.11 15.10
N ARG A 212 6.50 -11.37 16.42
CA ARG A 212 7.57 -11.13 17.41
C ARG A 212 8.77 -12.04 17.18
N ALA A 213 8.54 -13.32 16.92
CA ALA A 213 9.62 -14.28 16.63
C ALA A 213 10.44 -13.89 15.40
N ALA A 214 9.79 -13.27 14.40
CA ALA A 214 10.46 -12.75 13.21
C ALA A 214 11.18 -11.40 13.41
N GLY A 215 11.03 -10.76 14.57
CA GLY A 215 11.61 -9.46 14.88
C GLY A 215 10.99 -8.30 14.09
N ILE A 216 9.75 -8.44 13.62
CA ILE A 216 9.09 -7.44 12.77
C ILE A 216 8.32 -6.47 13.66
N THR A 217 8.69 -5.18 13.63
CA THR A 217 8.07 -4.12 14.46
C THR A 217 7.54 -2.94 13.66
N LYS A 218 7.93 -2.80 12.40
CA LYS A 218 7.56 -1.69 11.50
C LYS A 218 7.62 -2.13 10.03
N THR A 219 7.11 -1.32 9.13
CA THR A 219 7.24 -1.46 7.66
C THR A 219 6.75 -2.84 7.17
N ALA A 220 5.61 -3.29 7.69
CA ALA A 220 5.01 -4.55 7.30
C ALA A 220 3.50 -4.42 7.13
N LEU A 221 2.96 -5.25 6.24
CA LEU A 221 1.53 -5.46 6.06
C LEU A 221 1.12 -6.79 6.72
N ILE A 222 -0.08 -6.80 7.29
CA ILE A 222 -0.73 -8.02 7.75
C ILE A 222 -1.80 -8.36 6.72
N VAL A 223 -1.81 -9.58 6.21
CA VAL A 223 -2.83 -10.08 5.30
C VAL A 223 -3.53 -11.28 5.92
N VAL A 224 -4.86 -11.34 5.80
CA VAL A 224 -5.68 -12.34 6.48
C VAL A 224 -6.76 -12.85 5.54
N GLY A 225 -6.97 -14.16 5.55
CA GLY A 225 -8.06 -14.80 4.83
C GLY A 225 -7.68 -16.14 4.21
N ASP A 226 -8.71 -16.91 3.88
CA ASP A 226 -8.59 -18.25 3.35
C ASP A 226 -7.90 -18.32 1.97
N PHE A 227 -7.77 -17.19 1.25
CA PHE A 227 -7.03 -17.12 0.00
C PHE A 227 -5.57 -17.60 0.12
N LEU A 228 -5.01 -17.62 1.33
CA LEU A 228 -3.63 -18.09 1.59
C LEU A 228 -3.48 -19.62 1.60
N ALA A 229 -4.54 -20.38 1.79
CA ALA A 229 -4.47 -21.84 1.98
C ALA A 229 -5.67 -22.62 1.44
N ALA A 230 -6.74 -21.98 1.00
CA ALA A 230 -7.96 -22.66 0.62
C ALA A 230 -7.85 -23.35 -0.74
N LYS A 231 -8.63 -24.42 -0.90
CA LYS A 231 -9.03 -24.91 -2.21
C LYS A 231 -10.04 -23.91 -2.78
N TYR A 232 -9.86 -23.52 -4.01
CA TYR A 232 -10.71 -22.57 -4.70
C TYR A 232 -11.33 -23.17 -5.96
N ASP A 233 -12.42 -22.59 -6.40
CA ASP A 233 -13.07 -22.98 -7.63
C ASP A 233 -12.30 -22.47 -8.85
N ARG A 234 -12.29 -23.26 -9.92
CA ARG A 234 -11.74 -22.80 -11.19
C ARG A 234 -12.53 -21.59 -11.70
N SER A 235 -11.83 -20.55 -12.12
CA SER A 235 -12.47 -19.42 -12.77
C SER A 235 -13.25 -19.88 -14.00
N LYS A 236 -14.52 -19.48 -14.10
CA LYS A 236 -15.36 -19.76 -15.28
C LYS A 236 -14.77 -19.22 -16.58
N LEU A 237 -13.92 -18.18 -16.50
CA LEU A 237 -13.23 -17.63 -17.68
C LEU A 237 -12.32 -18.67 -18.36
N TYR A 238 -11.81 -19.65 -17.61
CA TYR A 238 -10.97 -20.73 -18.11
C TYR A 238 -11.73 -22.07 -18.27
N ASP A 239 -13.04 -22.09 -17.94
CA ASP A 239 -13.88 -23.26 -18.14
C ASP A 239 -14.09 -23.46 -19.66
N PRO A 240 -13.75 -24.64 -20.23
CA PRO A 240 -13.91 -24.88 -21.65
C PRO A 240 -15.38 -24.83 -22.12
N THR A 241 -16.34 -25.07 -21.22
CA THR A 241 -17.77 -25.03 -21.54
C THR A 241 -18.39 -23.63 -21.44
N PHE A 242 -17.67 -22.68 -20.85
CA PHE A 242 -18.15 -21.31 -20.65
C PHE A 242 -17.89 -20.43 -21.89
N THR A 243 -18.97 -19.90 -22.47
CA THR A 243 -18.89 -18.94 -23.58
C THR A 243 -18.56 -17.57 -23.05
N THR A 244 -17.53 -16.95 -23.64
CA THR A 244 -17.17 -15.54 -23.41
C THR A 244 -17.39 -14.74 -24.68
N GLU A 245 -17.21 -13.43 -24.63
CA GLU A 245 -17.26 -12.57 -25.81
C GLU A 245 -16.24 -13.01 -26.90
N TYR A 246 -15.10 -13.58 -26.50
CA TYR A 246 -13.99 -13.96 -27.39
C TYR A 246 -13.89 -15.46 -27.66
N ARG A 247 -14.62 -16.31 -26.95
CA ARG A 247 -14.51 -17.76 -27.06
C ARG A 247 -15.88 -18.43 -26.86
N LYS A 248 -16.30 -19.26 -27.84
CA LYS A 248 -17.45 -20.16 -27.67
C LYS A 248 -17.07 -21.35 -26.77
N GLY A 249 -17.89 -21.64 -25.77
CA GLY A 249 -17.75 -22.83 -24.95
C GLY A 249 -17.97 -24.11 -25.77
N ALA A 250 -17.24 -25.17 -25.43
CA ALA A 250 -17.48 -26.48 -25.99
C ALA A 250 -18.84 -27.04 -25.49
N PRO A 251 -19.58 -27.81 -26.30
CA PRO A 251 -20.73 -28.51 -25.81
C PRO A 251 -20.34 -29.44 -24.63
N GLN A 252 -21.24 -29.56 -23.64
CA GLN A 252 -21.09 -30.54 -22.56
C GLN A 252 -21.26 -31.97 -23.09
#